data_98260c039231a59bce125a1ebd73f9cc
#
_entry.id   98260c039231a59bce125a1ebd73f9cc
#
_cell.length_a   1.000
_cell.length_b   1.000
_cell.length_c   1.000
_cell.angle_alpha   90.00
_cell.angle_beta   90.00
_cell.angle_gamma   90.00
#
_symmetry.space_group_name_H-M   'P 1'
#
loop_
_entity.id
_entity.type
_entity.pdbx_description
1 polymer ?
#
loop_
_entity_poly.entity_id
_entity_poly.type
_entity_poly.pdbx_seq_one_letter_code
_entity_poly.pdbx_strand_id
1 'polypeptide(L)'
;NSFGGNPENVTIFGESAGGQAVGTLLSSPLSKGLFHKAISQSGSGILTSRSLKNGLKRRSAESIGEELSEYFGIKNDENVLLNLRNIPAEDFMQISNLEKDNELIGSVAQVVDGYVFPNKFEEAFKNKLTHNIPYITGFNANEGTTLVPLIFPEKDFELLFKDETWLDEFWKILMEGYEGEIPDAVESYVTSMKLKKYDAAAQIWGDIWFGGPAYYSAQKRSDDGLETYMYFFERSVPSERQT
;
A
#
# COMPACT_ATOMS: atom_id res chain seq x y z
N ASN A 1 1.12 22.39 22.58
CA ASN A 1 0.61 23.32 23.59
C ASN A 1 0.29 24.73 23.05
N SER A 2 1.07 25.24 22.07
CA SER A 2 0.90 26.59 21.52
C SER A 2 -0.47 26.84 20.87
N PHE A 3 -1.14 25.79 20.41
CA PHE A 3 -2.47 25.83 19.79
C PHE A 3 -3.57 25.21 20.66
N GLY A 4 -3.31 25.01 21.97
CA GLY A 4 -4.29 24.47 22.92
C GLY A 4 -4.50 22.95 22.87
N GLY A 5 -3.67 22.20 22.12
CA GLY A 5 -3.74 20.76 22.09
C GLY A 5 -3.23 20.10 23.38
N ASN A 6 -3.73 18.88 23.66
CA ASN A 6 -3.24 18.07 24.77
C ASN A 6 -2.14 17.13 24.28
N PRO A 7 -0.86 17.29 24.69
CA PRO A 7 0.24 16.44 24.27
C PRO A 7 0.12 14.99 24.73
N GLU A 8 -0.69 14.71 25.76
CA GLU A 8 -0.96 13.37 26.27
C GLU A 8 -2.14 12.68 25.57
N ASN A 9 -2.71 13.31 24.52
CA ASN A 9 -3.82 12.77 23.77
C ASN A 9 -3.67 13.06 22.28
N VAL A 10 -2.55 12.62 21.71
CA VAL A 10 -2.23 12.76 20.28
C VAL A 10 -2.77 11.56 19.53
N THR A 11 -3.56 11.79 18.50
CA THR A 11 -4.03 10.76 17.57
C THR A 11 -3.40 11.00 16.21
N ILE A 12 -2.73 10.00 15.66
CA ILE A 12 -2.30 10.02 14.25
C ILE A 12 -3.37 9.33 13.39
N PHE A 13 -3.61 9.87 12.22
CA PHE A 13 -4.52 9.25 11.25
C PHE A 13 -4.07 9.53 9.83
N GLY A 14 -4.51 8.67 8.92
CA GLY A 14 -4.20 8.84 7.49
C GLY A 14 -5.02 7.89 6.63
N GLU A 15 -5.22 8.30 5.38
CA GLU A 15 -5.95 7.56 4.36
C GLU A 15 -4.97 7.12 3.27
N SER A 16 -5.19 5.94 2.65
CA SER A 16 -4.40 5.39 1.57
C SER A 16 -2.90 5.30 1.96
N ALA A 17 -2.00 6.01 1.26
CA ALA A 17 -0.59 6.11 1.61
C ALA A 17 -0.37 6.65 3.04
N GLY A 18 -1.22 7.57 3.51
CA GLY A 18 -1.23 8.05 4.89
C GLY A 18 -1.61 6.95 5.88
N GLY A 19 -2.56 6.07 5.54
CA GLY A 19 -2.91 4.89 6.33
C GLY A 19 -1.74 3.90 6.43
N GLN A 20 -1.00 3.71 5.33
CA GLN A 20 0.24 2.92 5.32
C GLN A 20 1.31 3.53 6.25
N ALA A 21 1.48 4.85 6.20
CA ALA A 21 2.40 5.57 7.08
C ALA A 21 2.02 5.39 8.56
N VAL A 22 0.72 5.44 8.90
CA VAL A 22 0.23 5.13 10.24
C VAL A 22 0.62 3.71 10.67
N GLY A 23 0.43 2.71 9.80
CA GLY A 23 0.83 1.32 10.07
C GLY A 23 2.34 1.18 10.32
N THR A 24 3.17 1.88 9.54
CA THR A 24 4.62 1.94 9.73
C THR A 24 4.98 2.56 11.08
N LEU A 25 4.41 3.72 11.41
CA LEU A 25 4.65 4.39 12.68
C LEU A 25 4.15 3.56 13.87
N LEU A 26 3.05 2.82 13.71
CA LEU A 26 2.53 1.95 14.74
C LEU A 26 3.49 0.82 15.11
N SER A 27 4.38 0.43 14.20
CA SER A 27 5.38 -0.63 14.37
C SER A 27 6.83 -0.14 14.48
N SER A 28 7.07 1.15 14.28
CA SER A 28 8.41 1.73 14.39
C SER A 28 8.81 1.96 15.86
N PRO A 29 9.96 1.43 16.30
CA PRO A 29 10.42 1.67 17.67
C PRO A 29 10.73 3.15 17.95
N LEU A 30 11.05 3.93 16.91
CA LEU A 30 11.39 5.35 17.04
C LEU A 30 10.18 6.25 17.32
N SER A 31 8.98 5.77 17.03
CA SER A 31 7.73 6.52 17.25
C SER A 31 7.07 6.19 18.57
N LYS A 32 7.63 5.27 19.35
CA LYS A 32 7.05 4.85 20.63
C LYS A 32 6.90 6.02 21.61
N GLY A 33 5.66 6.22 22.07
CA GLY A 33 5.34 7.31 23.01
C GLY A 33 5.15 8.69 22.36
N LEU A 34 5.25 8.81 21.03
CA LEU A 34 5.00 10.09 20.35
C LEU A 34 3.52 10.33 20.05
N PHE A 35 2.70 9.29 20.08
CA PHE A 35 1.25 9.36 19.91
C PHE A 35 0.54 8.31 20.78
N HIS A 36 -0.75 8.51 20.99
CA HIS A 36 -1.56 7.77 21.97
C HIS A 36 -2.67 6.95 21.31
N LYS A 37 -3.02 7.24 20.07
CA LYS A 37 -4.05 6.54 19.28
C LYS A 37 -3.68 6.60 17.80
N ALA A 38 -4.15 5.63 17.03
CA ALA A 38 -3.88 5.56 15.60
C ALA A 38 -5.12 5.15 14.80
N ILE A 39 -5.32 5.77 13.61
CA ILE A 39 -6.40 5.44 12.68
C ILE A 39 -5.81 5.25 11.29
N SER A 40 -5.93 4.04 10.73
CA SER A 40 -5.52 3.72 9.37
C SER A 40 -6.76 3.49 8.50
N GLN A 41 -6.96 4.36 7.52
CA GLN A 41 -8.11 4.34 6.64
C GLN A 41 -7.66 3.87 5.25
N SER A 42 -8.17 2.72 4.78
CA SER A 42 -7.88 2.16 3.45
C SER A 42 -6.37 2.12 3.13
N GLY A 43 -5.53 1.67 4.09
CA GLY A 43 -4.09 1.84 3.95
C GLY A 43 -3.21 0.99 4.86
N SER A 44 -3.30 -0.32 4.80
CA SER A 44 -2.55 -1.16 5.73
C SER A 44 -1.09 -1.47 5.36
N GLY A 45 -0.65 -1.21 4.13
CA GLY A 45 0.77 -1.33 3.75
C GLY A 45 1.34 -2.74 3.57
N ILE A 46 0.54 -3.80 3.58
CA ILE A 46 1.04 -5.19 3.44
C ILE A 46 1.78 -5.41 2.11
N LEU A 47 1.29 -4.85 1.01
CA LEU A 47 1.83 -5.11 -0.32
C LEU A 47 2.85 -4.08 -0.81
N THR A 48 3.10 -3.02 -0.06
CA THR A 48 3.83 -1.84 -0.56
C THR A 48 5.25 -1.70 -0.05
N SER A 49 5.68 -2.49 0.93
CA SER A 49 7.03 -2.36 1.48
C SER A 49 8.10 -2.97 0.56
N ARG A 50 9.24 -2.31 0.48
CA ARG A 50 10.40 -2.73 -0.29
C ARG A 50 11.57 -3.06 0.64
N SER A 51 12.35 -4.08 0.30
CA SER A 51 13.59 -4.40 1.03
C SER A 51 14.69 -3.40 0.70
N LEU A 52 15.54 -3.07 1.69
CA LEU A 52 16.64 -2.16 1.48
C LEU A 52 17.66 -2.73 0.48
N LYS A 53 18.16 -3.96 0.72
CA LYS A 53 19.27 -4.57 -0.05
C LYS A 53 18.88 -5.73 -0.95
N ASN A 54 18.04 -6.62 -0.49
CA ASN A 54 17.74 -7.89 -1.16
C ASN A 54 16.27 -7.94 -1.58
N GLY A 55 15.99 -7.63 -2.82
CA GLY A 55 14.67 -7.83 -3.41
C GLY A 55 14.57 -9.22 -4.04
N LEU A 56 13.92 -10.18 -3.40
CA LEU A 56 13.72 -11.51 -4.00
C LEU A 56 12.76 -11.48 -5.20
N LYS A 57 11.79 -10.57 -5.19
CA LYS A 57 10.76 -10.44 -6.24
C LYS A 57 10.63 -9.01 -6.78
N ARG A 58 11.01 -8.01 -5.99
CA ARG A 58 11.03 -6.60 -6.37
C ARG A 58 12.46 -6.08 -6.27
N ARG A 59 12.79 -5.11 -7.11
CA ARG A 59 14.07 -4.40 -7.02
C ARG A 59 14.24 -3.81 -5.63
N SER A 60 15.44 -3.91 -5.06
CA SER A 60 15.74 -3.34 -3.74
C SER A 60 15.76 -1.80 -3.81
N ALA A 61 15.60 -1.15 -2.66
CA ALA A 61 15.70 0.30 -2.59
C ALA A 61 17.09 0.81 -3.00
N GLU A 62 18.16 0.07 -2.64
CA GLU A 62 19.52 0.40 -3.03
C GLU A 62 19.71 0.29 -4.55
N SER A 63 19.23 -0.78 -5.21
CA SER A 63 19.37 -0.91 -6.67
C SER A 63 18.65 0.20 -7.44
N ILE A 64 17.51 0.66 -6.93
CA ILE A 64 16.81 1.81 -7.50
C ILE A 64 17.60 3.10 -7.30
N GLY A 65 18.21 3.28 -6.12
CA GLY A 65 19.08 4.42 -5.85
C GLY A 65 20.31 4.46 -6.76
N GLU A 66 20.90 3.30 -7.07
CA GLU A 66 22.01 3.18 -8.04
C GLU A 66 21.58 3.57 -9.45
N GLU A 67 20.47 3.03 -9.94
CA GLU A 67 19.91 3.39 -11.26
C GLU A 67 19.56 4.87 -11.35
N LEU A 68 19.01 5.45 -10.28
CA LEU A 68 18.74 6.88 -10.21
C LEU A 68 20.04 7.70 -10.31
N SER A 69 21.11 7.25 -9.67
CA SER A 69 22.42 7.89 -9.77
C SER A 69 22.96 7.82 -11.20
N GLU A 70 22.84 6.67 -11.85
CA GLU A 70 23.22 6.47 -13.26
C GLU A 70 22.41 7.37 -14.20
N TYR A 71 21.11 7.47 -13.98
CA TYR A 71 20.22 8.32 -14.77
C TYR A 71 20.67 9.80 -14.76
N PHE A 72 21.09 10.31 -13.60
CA PHE A 72 21.61 11.66 -13.46
C PHE A 72 23.12 11.78 -13.76
N GLY A 73 23.78 10.72 -14.23
CA GLY A 73 25.20 10.72 -14.52
C GLY A 73 26.09 10.92 -13.28
N ILE A 74 25.58 10.60 -12.08
CA ILE A 74 26.29 10.72 -10.82
C ILE A 74 27.11 9.45 -10.60
N LYS A 75 28.41 9.61 -10.30
CA LYS A 75 29.27 8.47 -9.96
C LYS A 75 28.88 7.90 -8.60
N ASN A 76 28.86 6.57 -8.53
CA ASN A 76 28.67 5.85 -7.27
C ASN A 76 29.96 5.86 -6.44
N ASP A 77 30.24 6.98 -5.80
CA ASP A 77 31.37 7.23 -4.92
C ASP A 77 30.91 7.78 -3.55
N GLU A 78 31.84 8.17 -2.70
CA GLU A 78 31.55 8.69 -1.36
C GLU A 78 30.65 9.95 -1.34
N ASN A 79 30.55 10.68 -2.45
CA ASN A 79 29.76 11.90 -2.59
C ASN A 79 28.40 11.66 -3.24
N VAL A 80 28.04 10.42 -3.61
CA VAL A 80 26.81 10.09 -4.35
C VAL A 80 25.55 10.69 -3.72
N LEU A 81 25.38 10.57 -2.41
CA LEU A 81 24.22 11.11 -1.70
C LEU A 81 24.19 12.65 -1.68
N LEU A 82 25.35 13.27 -1.55
CA LEU A 82 25.46 14.73 -1.61
C LEU A 82 25.08 15.23 -3.01
N ASN A 83 25.60 14.58 -4.04
CA ASN A 83 25.33 14.93 -5.44
C ASN A 83 23.85 14.73 -5.77
N LEU A 84 23.22 13.63 -5.35
CA LEU A 84 21.78 13.41 -5.51
C LEU A 84 20.93 14.48 -4.80
N ARG A 85 21.32 14.90 -3.59
CA ARG A 85 20.61 15.98 -2.87
C ARG A 85 20.74 17.35 -3.50
N ASN A 86 21.77 17.58 -4.32
CA ASN A 86 21.98 18.84 -5.03
C ASN A 86 21.24 18.92 -6.36
N ILE A 87 20.59 17.84 -6.80
CA ILE A 87 19.75 17.86 -8.01
C ILE A 87 18.49 18.68 -7.71
N PRO A 88 18.12 19.64 -8.57
CA PRO A 88 16.89 20.39 -8.43
C PRO A 88 15.65 19.48 -8.41
N ALA A 89 14.66 19.82 -7.59
CA ALA A 89 13.42 19.01 -7.48
C ALA A 89 12.69 18.89 -8.83
N GLU A 90 12.77 19.93 -9.66
CA GLU A 90 12.20 19.98 -10.99
C GLU A 90 12.76 18.89 -11.92
N ASP A 91 14.05 18.55 -11.77
CA ASP A 91 14.70 17.51 -12.57
C ASP A 91 14.21 16.11 -12.15
N PHE A 92 13.96 15.89 -10.85
CA PHE A 92 13.30 14.67 -10.37
C PHE A 92 11.86 14.52 -10.90
N MET A 93 11.13 15.63 -11.01
CA MET A 93 9.77 15.60 -11.55
C MET A 93 9.73 15.24 -13.04
N GLN A 94 10.80 15.49 -13.79
CA GLN A 94 10.89 15.10 -15.20
C GLN A 94 11.00 13.58 -15.38
N ILE A 95 11.55 12.85 -14.41
CA ILE A 95 11.59 11.39 -14.43
C ILE A 95 10.16 10.82 -14.52
N SER A 96 9.17 11.49 -13.91
CA SER A 96 7.76 11.08 -13.97
C SER A 96 7.15 11.15 -15.38
N ASN A 97 7.75 11.92 -16.27
CA ASN A 97 7.28 12.10 -17.63
C ASN A 97 7.98 11.16 -18.63
N LEU A 98 8.99 10.42 -18.19
CA LEU A 98 9.64 9.42 -19.02
C LEU A 98 8.74 8.19 -19.11
N GLU A 99 8.51 7.76 -20.33
CA GLU A 99 7.53 6.77 -20.78
C GLU A 99 7.34 5.54 -19.85
N LYS A 100 6.18 4.91 -20.00
CA LYS A 100 5.58 3.81 -19.22
C LYS A 100 6.47 2.62 -18.83
N ASP A 101 7.68 2.52 -19.36
CA ASP A 101 8.63 1.44 -19.07
C ASP A 101 9.63 1.78 -17.94
N ASN A 102 9.55 2.99 -17.35
CA ASN A 102 10.51 3.41 -16.35
C ASN A 102 9.97 3.11 -14.93
N GLU A 103 10.26 1.88 -14.45
CA GLU A 103 9.95 1.43 -13.09
C GLU A 103 10.55 2.30 -11.98
N LEU A 104 11.44 3.26 -12.31
CA LEU A 104 12.06 4.16 -11.34
C LEU A 104 11.05 4.98 -10.54
N ILE A 105 9.90 5.33 -11.13
CA ILE A 105 8.92 6.20 -10.49
C ILE A 105 7.90 5.43 -9.67
N GLY A 106 7.47 4.26 -10.14
CA GLY A 106 6.61 3.35 -9.40
C GLY A 106 7.25 2.75 -8.15
N SER A 107 8.50 3.15 -7.88
CA SER A 107 9.36 2.52 -6.91
C SER A 107 9.51 3.28 -5.59
N VAL A 108 8.86 4.43 -5.41
CA VAL A 108 8.83 5.13 -4.12
C VAL A 108 7.88 4.39 -3.19
N ALA A 109 8.41 3.47 -2.41
CA ALA A 109 7.68 2.67 -1.44
C ALA A 109 8.32 2.81 -0.05
N GLN A 110 7.60 2.41 0.97
CA GLN A 110 8.17 2.30 2.32
C GLN A 110 9.28 1.25 2.31
N VAL A 111 10.44 1.61 2.83
CA VAL A 111 11.62 0.74 2.83
C VAL A 111 11.77 0.07 4.19
N VAL A 112 11.85 -1.26 4.17
CA VAL A 112 12.23 -2.04 5.36
C VAL A 112 13.74 -1.90 5.53
N ASP A 113 14.12 -0.90 6.33
CA ASP A 113 15.50 -0.44 6.50
C ASP A 113 16.20 -1.00 7.77
N GLY A 114 15.44 -1.69 8.62
CA GLY A 114 15.92 -2.20 9.90
C GLY A 114 16.03 -1.15 11.00
N TYR A 115 15.67 0.11 10.74
CA TYR A 115 15.82 1.23 11.68
C TYR A 115 14.50 1.99 11.90
N VAL A 116 14.00 2.72 10.89
CA VAL A 116 12.69 3.41 10.97
C VAL A 116 11.56 2.40 10.80
N PHE A 117 11.70 1.51 9.84
CA PHE A 117 10.74 0.44 9.55
C PHE A 117 11.48 -0.91 9.56
N PRO A 118 11.68 -1.50 10.76
CA PRO A 118 12.55 -2.65 10.92
C PRO A 118 11.97 -3.96 10.39
N ASN A 119 10.65 -4.08 10.30
CA ASN A 119 9.96 -5.29 9.87
C ASN A 119 8.89 -4.95 8.85
N LYS A 120 8.59 -5.88 7.93
CA LYS A 120 7.42 -5.77 7.09
C LYS A 120 6.15 -5.66 7.93
N PHE A 121 5.11 -5.03 7.37
CA PHE A 121 3.85 -4.82 8.06
C PHE A 121 3.26 -6.13 8.63
N GLU A 122 3.13 -7.16 7.79
CA GLU A 122 2.59 -8.46 8.20
C GLU A 122 3.42 -9.12 9.31
N GLU A 123 4.74 -8.99 9.27
CA GLU A 123 5.65 -9.52 10.29
C GLU A 123 5.51 -8.76 11.61
N ALA A 124 5.40 -7.43 11.55
CA ALA A 124 5.24 -6.60 12.73
C ALA A 124 3.95 -6.94 13.49
N PHE A 125 2.83 -7.11 12.77
CA PHE A 125 1.56 -7.49 13.39
C PHE A 125 1.56 -8.94 13.87
N LYS A 126 2.10 -9.88 13.08
CA LYS A 126 2.23 -11.30 13.45
C LYS A 126 3.06 -11.49 14.72
N ASN A 127 4.15 -10.73 14.87
CA ASN A 127 5.13 -10.90 15.94
C ASN A 127 4.89 -9.95 17.13
N LYS A 128 3.72 -9.31 17.21
CA LYS A 128 3.32 -8.41 18.32
C LYS A 128 4.26 -7.20 18.51
N LEU A 129 4.79 -6.69 17.42
CA LEU A 129 5.75 -5.57 17.44
C LEU A 129 5.08 -4.19 17.32
N THR A 130 3.74 -4.13 17.35
CA THR A 130 2.99 -2.88 17.29
C THR A 130 2.84 -2.24 18.68
N HIS A 131 2.73 -0.92 18.73
CA HIS A 131 2.52 -0.20 19.99
C HIS A 131 1.19 -0.59 20.65
N ASN A 132 1.20 -0.74 21.98
CA ASN A 132 -0.01 -0.99 22.75
C ASN A 132 -0.79 0.33 22.99
N ILE A 133 -1.54 0.73 21.98
CA ILE A 133 -2.42 1.91 21.97
C ILE A 133 -3.70 1.57 21.22
N PRO A 134 -4.83 2.28 21.45
CA PRO A 134 -6.04 2.10 20.65
C PRO A 134 -5.80 2.31 19.16
N TYR A 135 -6.35 1.41 18.35
CA TYR A 135 -6.20 1.42 16.90
C TYR A 135 -7.54 1.23 16.19
N ILE A 136 -7.80 2.07 15.20
CA ILE A 136 -8.93 1.92 14.28
C ILE A 136 -8.37 1.64 12.89
N THR A 137 -8.93 0.64 12.21
CA THR A 137 -8.66 0.39 10.79
C THR A 137 -9.97 0.12 10.06
N GLY A 138 -9.97 0.23 8.75
CA GLY A 138 -11.15 -0.06 7.94
C GLY A 138 -10.99 0.39 6.50
N PHE A 139 -12.04 0.16 5.72
CA PHE A 139 -12.04 0.40 4.28
C PHE A 139 -13.47 0.62 3.78
N ASN A 140 -13.59 1.05 2.52
CA ASN A 140 -14.88 1.28 1.86
C ASN A 140 -15.30 0.06 1.03
N ALA A 141 -16.61 -0.13 0.86
CA ALA A 141 -17.17 -1.26 0.11
C ALA A 141 -16.70 -1.34 -1.36
N ASN A 142 -16.37 -0.21 -1.96
CA ASN A 142 -16.09 -0.10 -3.39
C ASN A 142 -14.70 0.51 -3.69
N GLU A 143 -13.67 0.12 -2.95
CA GLU A 143 -12.30 0.65 -3.11
C GLU A 143 -11.76 0.50 -4.53
N GLY A 144 -11.91 -0.68 -5.12
CA GLY A 144 -11.40 -0.98 -6.45
C GLY A 144 -12.15 -0.27 -7.58
N THR A 145 -13.37 0.19 -7.36
CA THR A 145 -14.15 0.91 -8.40
C THR A 145 -13.55 2.27 -8.77
N THR A 146 -12.70 2.83 -7.92
CA THR A 146 -11.93 4.03 -8.23
C THR A 146 -10.58 3.70 -8.86
N LEU A 147 -9.91 2.66 -8.38
CA LEU A 147 -8.53 2.34 -8.78
C LEU A 147 -8.45 1.57 -10.09
N VAL A 148 -9.31 0.56 -10.28
CA VAL A 148 -9.28 -0.24 -11.51
C VAL A 148 -9.52 0.61 -12.77
N PRO A 149 -10.49 1.55 -12.81
CA PRO A 149 -10.66 2.44 -13.95
C PRO A 149 -9.46 3.36 -14.25
N LEU A 150 -8.67 3.73 -13.23
CA LEU A 150 -7.48 4.56 -13.40
C LEU A 150 -6.33 3.79 -14.08
N ILE A 151 -6.25 2.48 -13.86
CA ILE A 151 -5.20 1.62 -14.41
C ILE A 151 -5.67 0.95 -15.69
N PHE A 152 -6.90 0.46 -15.70
CA PHE A 152 -7.55 -0.24 -16.79
C PHE A 152 -8.91 0.40 -17.07
N PRO A 153 -9.02 1.36 -17.98
CA PRO A 153 -10.32 1.79 -18.50
C PRO A 153 -11.15 0.60 -18.97
N GLU A 154 -12.45 0.54 -18.69
CA GLU A 154 -13.30 -0.65 -18.92
C GLU A 154 -13.13 -1.23 -20.33
N LYS A 155 -13.08 -0.37 -21.34
CA LYS A 155 -12.88 -0.77 -22.74
C LYS A 155 -11.54 -1.49 -22.96
N ASP A 156 -10.48 -1.01 -22.33
CA ASP A 156 -9.15 -1.60 -22.47
C ASP A 156 -9.06 -2.90 -21.66
N PHE A 157 -9.71 -2.96 -20.50
CA PHE A 157 -9.83 -4.17 -19.70
C PHE A 157 -10.50 -5.30 -20.48
N GLU A 158 -11.64 -5.03 -21.15
CA GLU A 158 -12.34 -6.05 -21.95
C GLU A 158 -11.52 -6.55 -23.14
N LEU A 159 -10.63 -5.73 -23.68
CA LEU A 159 -9.70 -6.13 -24.75
C LEU A 159 -8.53 -6.98 -24.23
N LEU A 160 -7.97 -6.61 -23.08
CA LEU A 160 -6.82 -7.28 -22.48
C LEU A 160 -7.21 -8.63 -21.87
N PHE A 161 -8.35 -8.69 -21.19
CA PHE A 161 -8.80 -9.83 -20.40
C PHE A 161 -10.02 -10.55 -21.01
N LYS A 162 -10.04 -10.70 -22.34
CA LYS A 162 -11.15 -11.29 -23.08
C LYS A 162 -11.31 -12.80 -22.85
N ASP A 163 -10.21 -13.50 -22.62
CA ASP A 163 -10.16 -14.97 -22.57
C ASP A 163 -10.57 -15.53 -21.19
N GLU A 164 -10.70 -16.83 -21.07
CA GLU A 164 -11.07 -17.51 -19.82
C GLU A 164 -9.94 -17.43 -18.78
N THR A 165 -8.69 -17.20 -19.20
CA THR A 165 -7.50 -17.01 -18.35
C THR A 165 -7.37 -15.60 -17.77
N TRP A 166 -8.39 -14.76 -17.96
CA TRP A 166 -8.36 -13.35 -17.54
C TRP A 166 -7.97 -13.15 -16.07
N LEU A 167 -8.41 -14.05 -15.20
CA LEU A 167 -8.16 -13.95 -13.76
C LEU A 167 -6.69 -14.20 -13.44
N ASP A 168 -6.05 -15.18 -14.10
CA ASP A 168 -4.62 -15.44 -13.95
C ASP A 168 -3.77 -14.26 -14.38
N GLU A 169 -4.13 -13.65 -15.50
CA GLU A 169 -3.42 -12.50 -16.05
C GLU A 169 -3.60 -11.26 -15.15
N PHE A 170 -4.83 -11.00 -14.72
CA PHE A 170 -5.14 -9.91 -13.79
C PHE A 170 -4.45 -10.10 -12.44
N TRP A 171 -4.44 -11.35 -11.93
CA TRP A 171 -3.77 -11.69 -10.68
C TRP A 171 -2.27 -11.42 -10.73
N LYS A 172 -1.60 -11.79 -11.81
CA LYS A 172 -0.16 -11.51 -12.00
C LYS A 172 0.14 -10.02 -11.95
N ILE A 173 -0.71 -9.19 -12.55
CA ILE A 173 -0.58 -7.74 -12.52
C ILE A 173 -0.84 -7.23 -11.09
N LEU A 174 -1.94 -7.66 -10.47
CA LEU A 174 -2.34 -7.23 -9.13
C LEU A 174 -1.29 -7.55 -8.07
N MET A 175 -0.67 -8.72 -8.17
CA MET A 175 0.33 -9.22 -7.21
C MET A 175 1.76 -8.89 -7.59
N GLU A 176 1.98 -8.13 -8.64
CA GLU A 176 3.28 -7.62 -9.15
C GLU A 176 4.47 -8.57 -8.89
N GLY A 177 4.72 -9.45 -9.87
CA GLY A 177 5.84 -10.41 -9.79
C GLY A 177 5.58 -11.65 -8.90
N TYR A 178 4.33 -11.94 -8.58
CA TYR A 178 3.96 -13.21 -7.98
C TYR A 178 3.97 -14.31 -9.05
N GLU A 179 4.86 -15.31 -8.90
CA GLU A 179 5.01 -16.41 -9.84
C GLU A 179 4.20 -17.67 -9.46
N GLY A 180 3.32 -17.57 -8.46
CA GLY A 180 2.47 -18.68 -8.02
C GLY A 180 1.18 -18.80 -8.82
N GLU A 181 0.53 -19.95 -8.72
CA GLU A 181 -0.84 -20.14 -9.18
C GLU A 181 -1.81 -19.36 -8.28
N ILE A 182 -2.96 -18.97 -8.85
CA ILE A 182 -4.02 -18.35 -8.05
C ILE A 182 -4.49 -19.35 -6.99
N PRO A 183 -4.62 -18.96 -5.72
CA PRO A 183 -5.21 -19.85 -4.74
C PRO A 183 -6.65 -20.24 -5.10
N ASP A 184 -7.00 -21.52 -5.03
CA ASP A 184 -8.35 -22.06 -5.29
C ASP A 184 -9.46 -21.24 -4.57
N ALA A 185 -9.13 -20.71 -3.38
CA ALA A 185 -10.04 -19.87 -2.63
C ALA A 185 -10.40 -18.57 -3.36
N VAL A 186 -9.48 -17.98 -4.11
CA VAL A 186 -9.70 -16.77 -4.90
C VAL A 186 -10.58 -17.07 -6.10
N GLU A 187 -10.31 -18.14 -6.83
CA GLU A 187 -11.15 -18.57 -7.94
C GLU A 187 -12.58 -18.89 -7.49
N SER A 188 -12.71 -19.62 -6.39
CA SER A 188 -14.01 -19.94 -5.79
C SER A 188 -14.76 -18.68 -5.36
N TYR A 189 -14.06 -17.71 -4.77
CA TYR A 189 -14.61 -16.42 -4.37
C TYR A 189 -15.12 -15.64 -5.58
N VAL A 190 -14.30 -15.47 -6.61
CA VAL A 190 -14.67 -14.76 -7.85
C VAL A 190 -15.89 -15.41 -8.53
N THR A 191 -15.88 -16.73 -8.64
CA THR A 191 -17.00 -17.48 -9.22
C THR A 191 -18.30 -17.28 -8.41
N SER A 192 -18.19 -17.19 -7.08
CA SER A 192 -19.35 -17.00 -6.20
C SER A 192 -20.00 -15.63 -6.31
N MET A 193 -19.22 -14.60 -6.70
CA MET A 193 -19.72 -13.22 -6.84
C MET A 193 -20.77 -13.06 -7.94
N LYS A 194 -20.71 -13.87 -9.01
CA LYS A 194 -21.58 -13.75 -10.19
C LYS A 194 -21.56 -12.36 -10.83
N LEU A 195 -20.44 -11.67 -10.73
CA LEU A 195 -20.22 -10.35 -11.30
C LEU A 195 -19.66 -10.46 -12.72
N LYS A 196 -19.75 -9.36 -13.48
CA LYS A 196 -18.96 -9.21 -14.71
C LYS A 196 -17.47 -9.17 -14.36
N LYS A 197 -16.61 -9.57 -15.31
CA LYS A 197 -15.14 -9.62 -15.10
C LYS A 197 -14.58 -8.32 -14.54
N TYR A 198 -15.01 -7.18 -15.08
CA TYR A 198 -14.56 -5.85 -14.64
C TYR A 198 -14.95 -5.53 -13.20
N ASP A 199 -16.19 -5.79 -12.84
CA ASP A 199 -16.71 -5.57 -11.48
C ASP A 199 -16.04 -6.52 -10.48
N ALA A 200 -15.80 -7.79 -10.90
CA ALA A 200 -15.07 -8.76 -10.09
C ALA A 200 -13.61 -8.34 -9.87
N ALA A 201 -12.95 -7.82 -10.91
CA ALA A 201 -11.59 -7.28 -10.80
C ALA A 201 -11.52 -6.11 -9.81
N ALA A 202 -12.50 -5.20 -9.86
CA ALA A 202 -12.59 -4.09 -8.91
C ALA A 202 -12.78 -4.59 -7.47
N GLN A 203 -13.64 -5.59 -7.26
CA GLN A 203 -13.85 -6.17 -5.94
C GLN A 203 -12.59 -6.86 -5.41
N ILE A 204 -11.95 -7.69 -6.22
CA ILE A 204 -10.70 -8.38 -5.85
C ILE A 204 -9.62 -7.37 -5.48
N TRP A 205 -9.48 -6.29 -6.28
CA TRP A 205 -8.51 -5.24 -5.99
C TRP A 205 -8.76 -4.61 -4.62
N GLY A 206 -10.01 -4.23 -4.36
CA GLY A 206 -10.41 -3.65 -3.08
C GLY A 206 -10.11 -4.57 -1.89
N ASP A 207 -10.45 -5.85 -2.02
CA ASP A 207 -10.28 -6.82 -0.95
C ASP A 207 -8.79 -7.12 -0.68
N ILE A 208 -7.96 -7.23 -1.71
CA ILE A 208 -6.54 -7.56 -1.55
C ILE A 208 -5.75 -6.35 -1.03
N TRP A 209 -6.02 -5.16 -1.55
CA TRP A 209 -5.24 -3.99 -1.18
C TRP A 209 -5.71 -3.30 0.10
N PHE A 210 -6.99 -3.43 0.46
CA PHE A 210 -7.58 -2.72 1.59
C PHE A 210 -8.29 -3.63 2.59
N GLY A 211 -9.23 -4.44 2.13
CA GLY A 211 -10.08 -5.27 3.01
C GLY A 211 -9.29 -6.32 3.78
N GLY A 212 -8.55 -7.16 3.07
CA GLY A 212 -7.73 -8.22 3.66
C GLY A 212 -6.71 -7.69 4.67
N PRO A 213 -5.91 -6.69 4.27
CA PRO A 213 -4.96 -6.04 5.17
C PRO A 213 -5.58 -5.38 6.41
N ALA A 214 -6.71 -4.68 6.26
CA ALA A 214 -7.42 -4.10 7.40
C ALA A 214 -7.90 -5.19 8.37
N TYR A 215 -8.51 -6.25 7.82
CA TYR A 215 -8.95 -7.41 8.60
C TYR A 215 -7.78 -8.09 9.30
N TYR A 216 -6.69 -8.37 8.58
CA TYR A 216 -5.50 -9.01 9.15
C TYR A 216 -4.93 -8.21 10.33
N SER A 217 -4.75 -6.91 10.16
CA SER A 217 -4.21 -6.05 11.21
C SER A 217 -5.13 -5.97 12.43
N ALA A 218 -6.44 -5.86 12.22
CA ALA A 218 -7.42 -5.85 13.29
C ALA A 218 -7.45 -7.19 14.04
N GLN A 219 -7.47 -8.30 13.31
CA GLN A 219 -7.49 -9.65 13.88
C GLN A 219 -6.24 -9.91 14.73
N LYS A 220 -5.04 -9.64 14.20
CA LYS A 220 -3.79 -9.89 14.92
C LYS A 220 -3.70 -9.10 16.22
N ARG A 221 -4.08 -7.84 16.20
CA ARG A 221 -4.09 -7.00 17.41
C ARG A 221 -5.15 -7.45 18.41
N SER A 222 -6.33 -7.84 17.94
CA SER A 222 -7.39 -8.39 18.79
C SER A 222 -6.97 -9.71 19.45
N ASP A 223 -6.33 -10.62 18.71
CA ASP A 223 -5.77 -11.88 19.23
C ASP A 223 -4.72 -11.61 20.33
N ASP A 224 -4.02 -10.49 20.25
CA ASP A 224 -3.03 -10.04 21.24
C ASP A 224 -3.66 -9.31 22.43
N GLY A 225 -4.99 -9.16 22.47
CA GLY A 225 -5.72 -8.45 23.53
C GLY A 225 -5.55 -6.93 23.47
N LEU A 226 -5.13 -6.36 22.32
CA LEU A 226 -4.96 -4.94 22.15
C LEU A 226 -6.27 -4.30 21.70
N GLU A 227 -6.57 -3.11 22.23
CA GLU A 227 -7.77 -2.34 21.88
C GLU A 227 -7.76 -1.98 20.40
N THR A 228 -8.67 -2.61 19.65
CA THR A 228 -8.71 -2.50 18.18
C THR A 228 -10.15 -2.50 17.69
N TYR A 229 -10.43 -1.59 16.77
CA TYR A 229 -11.73 -1.43 16.13
C TYR A 229 -11.58 -1.49 14.62
N MET A 230 -12.58 -2.08 13.95
CA MET A 230 -12.62 -2.15 12.49
C MET A 230 -13.95 -1.58 11.98
N TYR A 231 -13.89 -0.78 10.90
CA TYR A 231 -15.08 -0.33 10.20
C TYR A 231 -15.09 -0.84 8.75
N PHE A 232 -16.31 -0.98 8.24
CA PHE A 232 -16.60 -1.19 6.83
C PHE A 232 -17.62 -0.13 6.41
N PHE A 233 -17.26 0.73 5.46
CA PHE A 233 -18.10 1.85 5.05
C PHE A 233 -18.77 1.58 3.70
N GLU A 234 -20.09 1.39 3.72
CA GLU A 234 -20.89 1.03 2.53
C GLU A 234 -21.97 2.06 2.15
N ARG A 235 -22.00 3.20 2.84
CA ARG A 235 -23.01 4.23 2.59
C ARG A 235 -22.73 4.97 1.29
N SER A 236 -23.67 4.89 0.33
CA SER A 236 -23.66 5.73 -0.88
C SER A 236 -24.01 7.18 -0.54
N VAL A 237 -23.34 8.12 -1.23
CA VAL A 237 -23.70 9.54 -1.16
C VAL A 237 -25.08 9.71 -1.75
N PRO A 238 -26.03 10.41 -1.08
CA PRO A 238 -27.30 10.75 -1.67
C PRO A 238 -27.07 11.57 -2.95
N SER A 239 -27.39 11.01 -4.12
CA SER A 239 -27.32 11.77 -5.36
C SER A 239 -28.71 12.32 -5.69
N GLU A 240 -28.84 13.64 -5.79
CA GLU A 240 -30.06 14.30 -6.29
C GLU A 240 -30.30 14.06 -7.79
N ARG A 241 -29.47 13.23 -8.45
CA ARG A 241 -29.46 13.00 -9.90
C ARG A 241 -29.98 11.63 -10.32
N GLN A 242 -30.83 10.99 -9.52
CA GLN A 242 -31.60 9.84 -9.97
C GLN A 242 -33.06 10.26 -10.19
N THR A 243 -33.27 11.19 -11.15
CA THR A 243 -34.56 11.42 -11.77
C THR A 243 -34.44 11.25 -13.27
#